data_484660e286df91c19039e157e403983c
#
_entry.id   484660e286df91c19039e157e403983c
#
_cell.length_a   1.000
_cell.length_b   1.000
_cell.length_c   1.000
_cell.angle_alpha   90.00
_cell.angle_beta   90.00
_cell.angle_gamma   90.00
#
_symmetry.space_group_name_H-M   'P 1'
#
loop_
_entity.id
_entity.type
_entity.pdbx_description
1 polymer ?
#
loop_
_entity_poly.entity_id
_entity_poly.type
_entity_poly.pdbx_seq_one_letter_code
_entity_poly.pdbx_strand_id
1 'polypeptide(L)'
;MLLVTPQAANKTMGQGGFQEVPQMALFKDMVCYQEEVRDPSRMAEVLNRVILKAWRGCAPAQINVPRDFWTQVIDIELPQIVRFELPAGGKEAIAEAAALLSEAKFPVILNGAGVVVGGAIKQSMALAERLDAAVCCGYQHNDAFPGSHPLSVGPLGYNGSRGAMELIAKADVVLALGTRLNPFSTLPGYGLDYWPKTAKIIQVDADAKMLGLVKKISVGLCADARTAAEALQMRLKSRALACAANREQRRTEIAQEKAAWEAELDAWPQ
;
A
#
# COMPACT_ATOMS: atom_id res chain seq x y z
N MET A 1 -10.42 1.00 -9.41
CA MET A 1 -11.73 0.49 -9.86
C MET A 1 -12.39 1.53 -10.74
N LEU A 2 -13.00 1.12 -11.85
CA LEU A 2 -13.83 1.97 -12.71
C LEU A 2 -15.30 1.61 -12.47
N LEU A 3 -16.12 2.60 -12.14
CA LEU A 3 -17.56 2.49 -12.03
C LEU A 3 -18.19 3.09 -13.29
N VAL A 4 -18.90 2.28 -14.05
CA VAL A 4 -19.65 2.71 -15.24
C VAL A 4 -21.13 2.69 -14.89
N THR A 5 -21.77 3.85 -14.89
CA THR A 5 -23.18 3.99 -14.54
C THR A 5 -23.98 4.53 -15.71
N PRO A 6 -25.16 3.94 -16.02
CA PRO A 6 -26.05 4.49 -17.02
C PRO A 6 -26.82 5.68 -16.43
N GLN A 7 -27.14 6.67 -17.27
CA GLN A 7 -28.03 7.80 -16.92
C GLN A 7 -29.28 7.75 -17.79
N ALA A 8 -30.35 8.40 -17.35
CA ALA A 8 -31.49 8.66 -18.21
C ALA A 8 -31.05 9.28 -19.55
N ALA A 9 -31.84 9.03 -20.60
CA ALA A 9 -31.50 9.58 -21.92
C ALA A 9 -31.53 11.14 -21.86
N ASN A 10 -30.55 11.77 -22.49
CA ASN A 10 -30.49 13.25 -22.53
C ASN A 10 -31.79 13.89 -23.01
N LYS A 11 -32.47 13.25 -23.96
CA LYS A 11 -33.73 13.74 -24.54
C LYS A 11 -34.90 13.76 -23.56
N THR A 12 -34.84 12.98 -22.46
CA THR A 12 -35.92 12.82 -21.48
C THR A 12 -35.49 13.18 -20.07
N MET A 13 -34.27 13.65 -19.88
CA MET A 13 -33.77 14.05 -18.56
C MET A 13 -34.64 15.18 -17.96
N GLY A 14 -34.99 15.03 -16.66
CA GLY A 14 -35.85 16.00 -15.96
C GLY A 14 -37.35 15.77 -16.13
N GLN A 15 -37.75 14.72 -16.86
CA GLN A 15 -39.17 14.39 -17.09
C GLN A 15 -39.71 13.33 -16.12
N GLY A 16 -38.94 12.92 -15.10
CA GLY A 16 -39.31 11.88 -14.15
C GLY A 16 -39.35 10.49 -14.76
N GLY A 17 -38.42 10.21 -15.68
CA GLY A 17 -38.29 8.93 -16.37
C GLY A 17 -37.94 7.79 -15.42
N PHE A 18 -38.23 6.55 -15.82
CA PHE A 18 -37.86 5.35 -15.07
C PHE A 18 -36.35 5.29 -14.84
N GLN A 19 -35.95 5.09 -13.57
CA GLN A 19 -34.56 5.04 -13.12
C GLN A 19 -33.77 6.36 -13.30
N GLU A 20 -34.42 7.48 -13.44
CA GLU A 20 -33.76 8.78 -13.40
C GLU A 20 -33.41 9.12 -11.94
N VAL A 21 -32.12 9.08 -11.63
CA VAL A 21 -31.58 9.41 -10.30
C VAL A 21 -30.33 10.27 -10.43
N PRO A 22 -30.03 11.15 -9.46
CA PRO A 22 -28.84 12.00 -9.50
C PRO A 22 -27.57 11.19 -9.18
N GLN A 23 -27.16 10.32 -10.09
CA GLN A 23 -26.08 9.36 -9.88
C GLN A 23 -24.73 10.01 -9.54
N MET A 24 -24.44 11.17 -10.12
CA MET A 24 -23.22 11.93 -9.79
C MET A 24 -23.22 12.36 -8.31
N ALA A 25 -24.37 12.76 -7.76
CA ALA A 25 -24.48 13.09 -6.34
C ALA A 25 -24.40 11.84 -5.45
N LEU A 26 -25.00 10.71 -5.89
CA LEU A 26 -25.00 9.46 -5.13
C LEU A 26 -23.59 8.91 -4.88
N PHE A 27 -22.69 9.01 -5.84
CA PHE A 27 -21.34 8.44 -5.75
C PHE A 27 -20.26 9.46 -5.39
N LYS A 28 -20.63 10.74 -5.16
CA LYS A 28 -19.67 11.85 -4.96
C LYS A 28 -18.59 11.56 -3.92
N ASP A 29 -18.97 11.00 -2.78
CA ASP A 29 -18.03 10.76 -1.68
C ASP A 29 -17.37 9.36 -1.73
N MET A 30 -17.75 8.54 -2.71
CA MET A 30 -17.25 7.17 -2.88
C MET A 30 -16.13 7.06 -3.91
N VAL A 31 -15.94 8.06 -4.75
CA VAL A 31 -14.99 8.05 -5.85
C VAL A 31 -14.06 9.26 -5.82
N CYS A 32 -12.84 9.10 -6.30
CA CYS A 32 -11.86 10.20 -6.38
C CYS A 32 -12.10 11.15 -7.55
N TYR A 33 -12.86 10.71 -8.54
CA TYR A 33 -13.19 11.48 -9.74
C TYR A 33 -14.47 10.95 -10.38
N GLN A 34 -15.28 11.86 -10.91
CA GLN A 34 -16.49 11.53 -11.67
C GLN A 34 -16.61 12.41 -12.90
N GLU A 35 -17.09 11.84 -13.99
CA GLU A 35 -17.41 12.60 -15.18
C GLU A 35 -18.60 11.98 -15.90
N GLU A 36 -19.49 12.83 -16.41
CA GLU A 36 -20.59 12.43 -17.29
C GLU A 36 -20.23 12.71 -18.73
N VAL A 37 -20.51 11.75 -19.60
CA VAL A 37 -20.36 11.91 -21.04
C VAL A 37 -21.50 12.78 -21.55
N ARG A 38 -21.18 13.94 -22.09
CA ARG A 38 -22.17 14.92 -22.61
C ARG A 38 -22.28 14.90 -24.12
N ASP A 39 -21.31 14.30 -24.77
CA ASP A 39 -21.24 14.15 -26.22
C ASP A 39 -20.65 12.78 -26.54
N PRO A 40 -21.35 11.94 -27.35
CA PRO A 40 -20.86 10.61 -27.68
C PRO A 40 -19.51 10.61 -28.39
N SER A 41 -19.17 11.63 -29.16
CA SER A 41 -17.86 11.77 -29.82
C SER A 41 -16.70 11.89 -28.82
N ARG A 42 -16.97 12.29 -27.58
CA ARG A 42 -15.97 12.43 -26.51
C ARG A 42 -15.86 11.20 -25.62
N MET A 43 -16.58 10.13 -25.93
CA MET A 43 -16.60 8.92 -25.09
C MET A 43 -15.20 8.39 -24.79
N ALA A 44 -14.34 8.23 -25.79
CA ALA A 44 -13.00 7.69 -25.62
C ALA A 44 -12.10 8.62 -24.78
N GLU A 45 -12.20 9.94 -25.01
CA GLU A 45 -11.46 10.96 -24.23
C GLU A 45 -11.85 10.92 -22.76
N VAL A 46 -13.16 10.95 -22.48
CA VAL A 46 -13.69 10.95 -21.10
C VAL A 46 -13.33 9.66 -20.39
N LEU A 47 -13.53 8.51 -21.04
CA LEU A 47 -13.19 7.20 -20.46
C LEU A 47 -11.69 7.10 -20.13
N ASN A 48 -10.82 7.54 -21.04
CA ASN A 48 -9.38 7.56 -20.80
C ASN A 48 -9.03 8.45 -19.60
N ARG A 49 -9.62 9.64 -19.48
CA ARG A 49 -9.40 10.55 -18.35
C ARG A 49 -9.84 9.92 -17.03
N VAL A 50 -11.02 9.31 -17.00
CA VAL A 50 -11.56 8.66 -15.80
C VAL A 50 -10.67 7.49 -15.36
N ILE A 51 -10.20 6.65 -16.31
CA ILE A 51 -9.26 5.56 -16.04
C ILE A 51 -7.94 6.08 -15.44
N LEU A 52 -7.36 7.12 -16.06
CA LEU A 52 -6.11 7.73 -15.58
C LEU A 52 -6.26 8.32 -14.18
N LYS A 53 -7.41 8.96 -13.87
CA LYS A 53 -7.70 9.50 -12.53
C LYS A 53 -7.84 8.38 -11.49
N ALA A 54 -8.55 7.29 -11.81
CA ALA A 54 -8.67 6.13 -10.94
C ALA A 54 -7.29 5.50 -10.66
N TRP A 55 -6.48 5.34 -11.68
CA TRP A 55 -5.16 4.72 -11.56
C TRP A 55 -4.19 5.58 -10.75
N ARG A 56 -4.02 6.86 -11.11
CA ARG A 56 -3.11 7.78 -10.42
C ARG A 56 -3.53 8.07 -8.98
N GLY A 57 -4.85 8.08 -8.71
CA GLY A 57 -5.39 8.28 -7.37
C GLY A 57 -5.43 7.01 -6.52
N CYS A 58 -5.09 5.83 -7.10
CA CYS A 58 -5.26 4.52 -6.45
C CYS A 58 -6.64 4.36 -5.78
N ALA A 59 -7.70 4.91 -6.41
CA ALA A 59 -9.05 5.00 -5.87
C ALA A 59 -10.11 4.79 -6.97
N PRO A 60 -11.37 4.49 -6.60
CA PRO A 60 -12.45 4.37 -7.58
C PRO A 60 -12.69 5.68 -8.33
N ALA A 61 -13.05 5.58 -9.61
CA ALA A 61 -13.58 6.71 -10.38
C ALA A 61 -14.82 6.28 -11.16
N GLN A 62 -15.71 7.23 -11.45
CA GLN A 62 -16.99 7.00 -12.10
C GLN A 62 -17.05 7.68 -13.46
N ILE A 63 -17.54 6.94 -14.45
CA ILE A 63 -18.05 7.49 -15.70
C ILE A 63 -19.55 7.28 -15.76
N ASN A 64 -20.30 8.35 -15.99
CA ASN A 64 -21.75 8.32 -16.15
C ASN A 64 -22.11 8.51 -17.62
N VAL A 65 -22.93 7.60 -18.19
CA VAL A 65 -23.17 7.56 -19.64
C VAL A 65 -24.68 7.59 -19.88
N PRO A 66 -25.21 8.63 -20.56
CA PRO A 66 -26.60 8.70 -20.95
C PRO A 66 -27.01 7.51 -21.84
N ARG A 67 -28.19 6.96 -21.55
CA ARG A 67 -28.69 5.73 -22.19
C ARG A 67 -28.79 5.85 -23.72
N ASP A 68 -29.14 7.00 -24.24
CA ASP A 68 -29.26 7.26 -25.68
C ASP A 68 -27.91 7.28 -26.41
N PHE A 69 -26.77 7.26 -25.71
CA PHE A 69 -25.44 7.14 -26.32
C PHE A 69 -25.01 5.68 -26.54
N TRP A 70 -25.58 4.71 -25.82
CA TRP A 70 -25.19 3.31 -25.90
C TRP A 70 -25.49 2.64 -27.23
N THR A 71 -26.44 3.16 -28.00
CA THR A 71 -26.87 2.63 -29.30
C THR A 71 -26.37 3.46 -30.48
N GLN A 72 -25.60 4.53 -30.22
CA GLN A 72 -25.07 5.36 -31.29
C GLN A 72 -23.79 4.73 -31.86
N VAL A 73 -23.73 4.70 -33.17
CA VAL A 73 -22.50 4.35 -33.93
C VAL A 73 -21.76 5.66 -34.19
N ILE A 74 -20.52 5.75 -33.72
CA ILE A 74 -19.69 6.93 -33.87
C ILE A 74 -18.34 6.53 -34.44
N ASP A 75 -17.72 7.44 -35.15
CA ASP A 75 -16.34 7.32 -35.61
C ASP A 75 -15.46 8.16 -34.69
N ILE A 76 -14.57 7.48 -33.95
CA ILE A 76 -13.69 8.12 -32.96
C ILE A 76 -12.28 7.56 -33.04
N GLU A 77 -11.32 8.45 -32.79
CA GLU A 77 -9.93 8.06 -32.57
C GLU A 77 -9.74 7.60 -31.13
N LEU A 78 -9.13 6.43 -30.93
CA LEU A 78 -8.81 5.93 -29.58
C LEU A 78 -7.54 6.60 -29.08
N PRO A 79 -7.54 7.09 -27.81
CA PRO A 79 -6.36 7.66 -27.21
C PRO A 79 -5.20 6.65 -27.17
N GLN A 80 -3.99 7.13 -27.45
CA GLN A 80 -2.78 6.33 -27.31
C GLN A 80 -2.49 6.07 -25.81
N ILE A 81 -2.06 4.84 -25.50
CA ILE A 81 -1.63 4.48 -24.15
C ILE A 81 -0.32 5.18 -23.84
N VAL A 82 -0.34 6.10 -22.88
CA VAL A 82 0.84 6.79 -22.40
C VAL A 82 1.47 5.96 -21.27
N ARG A 83 2.71 5.53 -21.48
CA ARG A 83 3.53 4.96 -20.40
C ARG A 83 4.09 6.11 -19.56
N PHE A 84 4.02 5.96 -18.23
CA PHE A 84 4.66 6.89 -17.32
C PHE A 84 5.42 6.10 -16.25
N GLU A 85 6.51 6.66 -15.79
CA GLU A 85 7.30 6.08 -14.72
C GLU A 85 6.58 6.27 -13.38
N LEU A 86 6.65 5.25 -12.53
CA LEU A 86 6.18 5.33 -11.16
C LEU A 86 7.15 6.18 -10.33
N PRO A 87 6.66 6.92 -9.30
CA PRO A 87 7.54 7.71 -8.46
C PRO A 87 8.57 6.81 -7.77
N ALA A 88 9.86 7.20 -7.87
CA ALA A 88 10.98 6.42 -7.35
C ALA A 88 11.53 6.93 -6.00
N GLY A 89 10.94 8.00 -5.47
CA GLY A 89 11.49 8.73 -4.31
C GLY A 89 12.66 9.66 -4.70
N GLY A 90 12.94 10.65 -3.88
CA GLY A 90 14.08 11.56 -4.08
C GLY A 90 15.42 10.89 -3.74
N LYS A 91 16.50 11.28 -4.42
CA LYS A 91 17.85 10.71 -4.20
C LYS A 91 18.33 10.89 -2.76
N GLU A 92 18.08 12.05 -2.18
CA GLU A 92 18.44 12.40 -0.81
C GLU A 92 17.67 11.55 0.20
N ALA A 93 16.34 11.45 0.06
CA ALA A 93 15.50 10.66 0.95
C ALA A 93 15.83 9.16 0.88
N ILE A 94 16.12 8.62 -0.31
CA ILE A 94 16.62 7.24 -0.48
C ILE A 94 17.99 7.06 0.21
N ALA A 95 18.87 8.04 0.11
CA ALA A 95 20.20 7.96 0.73
C ALA A 95 20.10 8.00 2.26
N GLU A 96 19.25 8.86 2.80
CA GLU A 96 18.96 8.96 4.25
C GLU A 96 18.30 7.67 4.78
N ALA A 97 17.28 7.16 4.09
CA ALA A 97 16.65 5.90 4.44
C ALA A 97 17.64 4.73 4.45
N ALA A 98 18.51 4.65 3.44
CA ALA A 98 19.56 3.62 3.37
C ALA A 98 20.61 3.79 4.49
N ALA A 99 20.92 5.02 4.91
CA ALA A 99 21.81 5.27 6.05
C ALA A 99 21.18 4.75 7.35
N LEU A 100 19.92 5.12 7.63
CA LEU A 100 19.20 4.63 8.81
C LEU A 100 19.10 3.11 8.84
N LEU A 101 18.77 2.48 7.72
CA LEU A 101 18.72 1.01 7.62
C LEU A 101 20.10 0.34 7.82
N SER A 102 21.18 0.98 7.37
CA SER A 102 22.52 0.44 7.56
C SER A 102 23.01 0.52 9.01
N GLU A 103 22.54 1.49 9.77
CA GLU A 103 22.86 1.71 11.18
C GLU A 103 21.93 0.96 12.14
N ALA A 104 20.80 0.42 11.63
CA ALA A 104 19.82 -0.30 12.42
C ALA A 104 20.43 -1.56 13.06
N LYS A 105 20.17 -1.75 14.35
CA LYS A 105 20.54 -2.96 15.09
C LYS A 105 19.40 -4.00 15.07
N PHE A 106 18.18 -3.53 15.13
CA PHE A 106 16.96 -4.36 15.05
C PHE A 106 15.97 -3.79 14.01
N PRO A 107 16.29 -3.89 12.69
CA PRO A 107 15.40 -3.43 11.65
C PRO A 107 14.15 -4.33 11.56
N VAL A 108 13.00 -3.72 11.35
CA VAL A 108 11.74 -4.41 11.04
C VAL A 108 11.13 -3.81 9.77
N ILE A 109 10.58 -4.67 8.91
CA ILE A 109 9.85 -4.25 7.72
C ILE A 109 8.35 -4.45 7.98
N LEU A 110 7.55 -3.44 7.74
CA LEU A 110 6.09 -3.52 7.76
C LEU A 110 5.55 -3.34 6.34
N ASN A 111 5.10 -4.43 5.75
CA ASN A 111 4.53 -4.45 4.41
C ASN A 111 3.03 -4.11 4.43
N GLY A 112 2.60 -3.30 3.48
CA GLY A 112 1.18 -2.99 3.26
C GLY A 112 0.70 -3.29 1.84
N ALA A 113 -0.49 -2.78 1.50
CA ALA A 113 -1.13 -2.93 0.19
C ALA A 113 -0.23 -2.57 -0.99
N GLY A 114 0.60 -1.54 -0.84
CA GLY A 114 1.49 -1.07 -1.90
C GLY A 114 2.53 -2.12 -2.33
N VAL A 115 2.90 -3.06 -1.46
CA VAL A 115 3.79 -4.18 -1.81
C VAL A 115 3.08 -5.15 -2.75
N VAL A 116 1.80 -5.43 -2.51
CA VAL A 116 0.99 -6.33 -3.36
C VAL A 116 0.68 -5.66 -4.69
N VAL A 117 0.11 -4.45 -4.63
CA VAL A 117 -0.32 -3.68 -5.82
C VAL A 117 0.87 -3.33 -6.73
N GLY A 118 2.01 -2.95 -6.15
CA GLY A 118 3.24 -2.64 -6.88
C GLY A 118 4.05 -3.88 -7.32
N GLY A 119 3.61 -5.10 -6.96
CA GLY A 119 4.34 -6.33 -7.27
C GLY A 119 5.73 -6.39 -6.63
N ALA A 120 5.87 -5.86 -5.41
CA ALA A 120 7.15 -5.66 -4.71
C ALA A 120 7.53 -6.80 -3.75
N ILE A 121 6.80 -7.93 -3.75
CA ILE A 121 7.02 -9.02 -2.79
C ILE A 121 8.46 -9.54 -2.87
N LYS A 122 8.99 -9.79 -4.07
CA LYS A 122 10.37 -10.28 -4.26
C LYS A 122 11.41 -9.27 -3.77
N GLN A 123 11.18 -7.99 -3.98
CA GLN A 123 12.07 -6.92 -3.55
C GLN A 123 12.04 -6.75 -2.02
N SER A 124 10.85 -6.88 -1.42
CA SER A 124 10.71 -6.90 0.04
C SER A 124 11.44 -8.10 0.66
N MET A 125 11.32 -9.29 0.07
CA MET A 125 12.07 -10.47 0.51
C MET A 125 13.58 -10.22 0.47
N ALA A 126 14.10 -9.72 -0.63
CA ALA A 126 15.53 -9.45 -0.77
C ALA A 126 16.03 -8.35 0.21
N LEU A 127 15.21 -7.34 0.54
CA LEU A 127 15.53 -6.39 1.60
C LEU A 127 15.54 -7.05 2.98
N ALA A 128 14.53 -7.88 3.28
CA ALA A 128 14.44 -8.59 4.54
C ALA A 128 15.65 -9.51 4.75
N GLU A 129 16.03 -10.28 3.75
CA GLU A 129 17.20 -11.16 3.78
C GLU A 129 18.52 -10.38 3.92
N ARG A 130 18.64 -9.23 3.21
CA ARG A 130 19.83 -8.38 3.31
C ARG A 130 20.00 -7.79 4.70
N LEU A 131 18.89 -7.40 5.37
CA LEU A 131 18.88 -6.76 6.67
C LEU A 131 18.69 -7.78 7.82
N ASP A 132 18.41 -9.05 7.52
CA ASP A 132 17.88 -10.02 8.48
C ASP A 132 16.74 -9.44 9.33
N ALA A 133 15.86 -8.71 8.69
CA ALA A 133 14.76 -8.00 9.32
C ALA A 133 13.54 -8.90 9.50
N ALA A 134 12.90 -8.86 10.66
CA ALA A 134 11.56 -9.42 10.81
C ALA A 134 10.59 -8.67 9.89
N VAL A 135 9.66 -9.40 9.26
CA VAL A 135 8.67 -8.82 8.35
C VAL A 135 7.27 -9.01 8.91
N CYS A 136 6.65 -7.90 9.25
CA CYS A 136 5.24 -7.82 9.60
C CYS A 136 4.42 -7.42 8.38
N CYS A 137 3.14 -7.74 8.36
CA CYS A 137 2.19 -7.28 7.34
C CYS A 137 1.06 -6.47 7.98
N GLY A 138 0.43 -5.57 7.22
CA GLY A 138 -0.84 -4.98 7.64
C GLY A 138 -1.92 -6.06 7.71
N TYR A 139 -2.87 -5.95 8.64
CA TYR A 139 -3.86 -6.99 8.95
C TYR A 139 -4.68 -7.50 7.75
N GLN A 140 -4.82 -6.73 6.69
CA GLN A 140 -5.54 -7.11 5.45
C GLN A 140 -4.62 -7.61 4.33
N HIS A 141 -3.31 -7.66 4.56
CA HIS A 141 -2.32 -7.91 3.51
C HIS A 141 -1.33 -9.01 3.91
N ASN A 142 -1.87 -10.16 4.34
CA ASN A 142 -1.06 -11.35 4.63
C ASN A 142 -0.36 -11.91 3.38
N ASP A 143 -0.82 -11.53 2.20
CA ASP A 143 -0.24 -11.81 0.89
C ASP A 143 0.96 -10.92 0.52
N ALA A 144 1.26 -9.88 1.33
CA ALA A 144 2.38 -8.96 1.07
C ALA A 144 3.76 -9.56 1.38
N PHE A 145 3.82 -10.74 1.99
CA PHE A 145 5.05 -11.48 2.25
C PHE A 145 4.75 -12.98 2.42
N PRO A 146 5.60 -13.90 1.92
CA PRO A 146 5.34 -15.33 2.08
C PRO A 146 5.32 -15.75 3.56
N GLY A 147 4.20 -16.30 4.03
CA GLY A 147 4.05 -16.73 5.44
C GLY A 147 5.04 -17.84 5.86
N SER A 148 5.46 -18.68 4.91
CA SER A 148 6.46 -19.74 5.14
C SER A 148 7.90 -19.23 5.27
N HIS A 149 8.16 -17.96 4.95
CA HIS A 149 9.50 -17.40 5.02
C HIS A 149 9.98 -17.31 6.49
N PRO A 150 11.25 -17.66 6.82
CA PRO A 150 11.74 -17.63 8.20
C PRO A 150 11.61 -16.27 8.89
N LEU A 151 11.72 -15.17 8.13
CA LEU A 151 11.61 -13.80 8.64
C LEU A 151 10.16 -13.28 8.69
N SER A 152 9.16 -14.03 8.21
CA SER A 152 7.74 -13.67 8.31
C SER A 152 7.25 -13.86 9.74
N VAL A 153 6.64 -12.82 10.33
CA VAL A 153 6.15 -12.87 11.71
C VAL A 153 4.64 -12.59 11.83
N GLY A 154 3.98 -12.46 10.69
CA GLY A 154 2.52 -12.32 10.64
C GLY A 154 2.02 -10.87 10.64
N PRO A 155 0.69 -10.71 10.72
CA PRO A 155 0.06 -9.39 10.65
C PRO A 155 0.17 -8.61 11.95
N LEU A 156 0.14 -7.27 11.83
CA LEU A 156 -0.05 -6.33 12.94
C LEU A 156 -1.49 -5.80 12.95
N GLY A 157 -1.85 -5.18 14.06
CA GLY A 157 -3.12 -4.48 14.23
C GLY A 157 -4.28 -5.41 14.58
N TYR A 158 -5.45 -5.12 14.02
CA TYR A 158 -6.67 -5.87 14.33
C TYR A 158 -6.49 -7.37 13.96
N ASN A 159 -6.76 -8.25 14.91
CA ASN A 159 -6.51 -9.69 14.78
C ASN A 159 -5.06 -10.02 14.35
N GLY A 160 -4.10 -9.20 14.77
CA GLY A 160 -2.71 -9.40 14.43
C GLY A 160 -2.03 -10.49 15.27
N SER A 161 -0.81 -10.84 14.88
CA SER A 161 0.05 -11.78 15.58
C SER A 161 0.69 -11.13 16.82
N ARG A 162 0.60 -11.78 17.98
CA ARG A 162 1.31 -11.33 19.18
C ARG A 162 2.81 -11.33 18.96
N GLY A 163 3.36 -12.36 18.31
CA GLY A 163 4.80 -12.43 17.99
C GLY A 163 5.26 -11.26 17.10
N ALA A 164 4.42 -10.84 16.12
CA ALA A 164 4.72 -9.65 15.32
C ALA A 164 4.75 -8.37 16.18
N MET A 165 3.83 -8.24 17.14
CA MET A 165 3.76 -7.09 18.04
C MET A 165 4.97 -7.04 18.99
N GLU A 166 5.38 -8.18 19.55
CA GLU A 166 6.58 -8.27 20.42
C GLU A 166 7.86 -7.92 19.66
N LEU A 167 7.99 -8.35 18.40
CA LEU A 167 9.17 -8.09 17.59
C LEU A 167 9.25 -6.64 17.11
N ILE A 168 8.15 -6.05 16.62
CA ILE A 168 8.20 -4.65 16.19
C ILE A 168 8.44 -3.69 17.38
N ALA A 169 8.01 -4.05 18.59
CA ALA A 169 8.27 -3.26 19.79
C ALA A 169 9.77 -3.07 20.09
N LYS A 170 10.62 -3.99 19.63
CA LYS A 170 12.08 -3.97 19.79
C LYS A 170 12.78 -3.19 18.68
N ALA A 171 12.07 -2.77 17.64
CA ALA A 171 12.67 -2.12 16.48
C ALA A 171 13.29 -0.78 16.83
N ASP A 172 14.50 -0.55 16.34
CA ASP A 172 15.15 0.76 16.32
C ASP A 172 14.93 1.50 14.99
N VAL A 173 14.68 0.74 13.91
CA VAL A 173 14.26 1.26 12.60
C VAL A 173 13.12 0.41 12.04
N VAL A 174 12.04 1.07 11.62
CA VAL A 174 10.93 0.43 10.89
C VAL A 174 10.89 0.96 9.47
N LEU A 175 10.98 0.04 8.50
CA LEU A 175 10.67 0.32 7.10
C LEU A 175 9.21 0.00 6.83
N ALA A 176 8.36 1.00 6.81
CA ALA A 176 6.95 0.90 6.45
C ALA A 176 6.82 0.97 4.92
N LEU A 177 6.78 -0.18 4.25
CA LEU A 177 6.83 -0.32 2.80
C LEU A 177 5.42 -0.45 2.21
N GLY A 178 4.99 0.55 1.44
CA GLY A 178 3.69 0.55 0.77
C GLY A 178 2.51 0.52 1.74
N THR A 179 2.63 1.21 2.87
CA THR A 179 1.59 1.27 3.90
C THR A 179 1.40 2.69 4.42
N ARG A 180 0.16 3.12 4.50
CA ARG A 180 -0.24 4.40 5.11
C ARG A 180 -0.27 4.37 6.65
N LEU A 181 0.13 3.25 7.26
CA LEU A 181 0.17 3.08 8.72
C LEU A 181 -1.18 3.36 9.40
N ASN A 182 -2.29 2.97 8.74
CA ASN A 182 -3.62 3.28 9.26
C ASN A 182 -3.83 2.71 10.67
N PRO A 183 -4.73 3.31 11.48
CA PRO A 183 -4.94 2.88 12.87
C PRO A 183 -5.27 1.39 13.01
N PHE A 184 -6.08 0.81 12.11
CA PHE A 184 -6.41 -0.62 12.17
C PHE A 184 -5.19 -1.55 11.99
N SER A 185 -4.22 -1.14 11.14
CA SER A 185 -2.96 -1.88 10.95
C SER A 185 -1.95 -1.68 12.08
N THR A 186 -2.23 -0.80 13.04
CA THR A 186 -1.34 -0.49 14.15
C THR A 186 -2.06 -0.45 15.50
N LEU A 187 -3.28 -1.04 15.58
CA LEU A 187 -4.01 -1.14 16.84
C LEU A 187 -3.24 -1.98 17.87
N PRO A 188 -3.15 -1.51 19.13
CA PRO A 188 -2.70 -2.35 20.23
C PRO A 188 -3.51 -3.63 20.34
N GLY A 189 -2.86 -4.73 20.69
CA GLY A 189 -3.50 -6.03 20.91
C GLY A 189 -2.88 -6.74 22.11
N TYR A 190 -3.56 -7.70 22.69
CA TYR A 190 -3.08 -8.52 23.80
C TYR A 190 -2.56 -7.73 25.02
N GLY A 191 -3.09 -6.51 25.21
CA GLY A 191 -2.61 -5.60 26.26
C GLY A 191 -1.25 -4.94 25.97
N LEU A 192 -0.70 -5.08 24.75
CA LEU A 192 0.60 -4.56 24.36
C LEU A 192 0.44 -3.20 23.66
N ASP A 193 1.11 -2.16 24.20
CA ASP A 193 1.37 -0.90 23.48
C ASP A 193 2.69 -1.07 22.71
N TYR A 194 2.63 -1.84 21.62
CA TYR A 194 3.80 -2.36 20.93
C TYR A 194 4.45 -1.38 19.94
N TRP A 195 3.81 -0.25 19.62
CA TRP A 195 4.38 0.65 18.63
C TRP A 195 5.67 1.29 19.15
N PRO A 196 6.82 1.12 18.46
CA PRO A 196 8.12 1.54 18.99
C PRO A 196 8.24 3.06 19.01
N LYS A 197 8.21 3.64 20.22
CA LYS A 197 8.18 5.11 20.43
C LYS A 197 9.48 5.83 20.05
N THR A 198 10.60 5.13 20.09
CA THR A 198 11.95 5.67 19.80
C THR A 198 12.50 5.28 18.44
N ALA A 199 11.85 4.35 17.76
CA ALA A 199 12.28 3.89 16.44
C ALA A 199 12.24 5.01 15.39
N LYS A 200 13.19 4.95 14.48
CA LYS A 200 13.17 5.77 13.25
C LYS A 200 12.26 5.09 12.25
N ILE A 201 11.23 5.81 11.82
CA ILE A 201 10.25 5.29 10.85
C ILE A 201 10.57 5.82 9.46
N ILE A 202 10.81 4.92 8.52
CA ILE A 202 10.94 5.21 7.09
C ILE A 202 9.61 4.78 6.47
N GLN A 203 8.85 5.72 5.91
CA GLN A 203 7.58 5.41 5.25
C GLN A 203 7.70 5.57 3.75
N VAL A 204 7.28 4.55 3.03
CA VAL A 204 7.17 4.51 1.56
C VAL A 204 5.70 4.44 1.18
N ASP A 205 5.22 5.44 0.46
CA ASP A 205 3.86 5.47 -0.07
C ASP A 205 3.84 6.17 -1.44
N ALA A 206 3.02 5.67 -2.36
CA ALA A 206 2.88 6.28 -3.69
C ALA A 206 2.08 7.60 -3.64
N ASP A 207 1.27 7.82 -2.60
CA ASP A 207 0.56 9.07 -2.35
C ASP A 207 1.27 9.89 -1.27
N ALA A 208 1.85 11.02 -1.68
CA ALA A 208 2.53 11.94 -0.76
C ALA A 208 1.65 12.42 0.41
N LYS A 209 0.33 12.43 0.25
CA LYS A 209 -0.62 12.83 1.32
C LYS A 209 -0.65 11.84 2.48
N MET A 210 -0.22 10.61 2.27
CA MET A 210 -0.19 9.57 3.30
C MET A 210 1.07 9.61 4.16
N LEU A 211 2.13 10.28 3.69
CA LEU A 211 3.40 10.35 4.41
C LEU A 211 3.27 11.17 5.70
N GLY A 212 3.57 10.54 6.83
CA GLY A 212 3.52 11.19 8.15
C GLY A 212 2.11 11.50 8.67
N LEU A 213 1.06 11.07 7.98
CA LEU A 213 -0.33 11.39 8.35
C LEU A 213 -0.75 10.76 9.68
N VAL A 214 -0.35 9.51 9.94
CA VAL A 214 -0.82 8.73 11.09
C VAL A 214 0.25 8.57 12.17
N LYS A 215 1.47 8.35 11.78
CA LYS A 215 2.62 8.16 12.68
C LYS A 215 3.70 9.19 12.36
N LYS A 216 4.41 9.65 13.40
CA LYS A 216 5.61 10.46 13.19
C LYS A 216 6.66 9.65 12.43
N ILE A 217 7.16 10.17 11.33
CA ILE A 217 8.17 9.53 10.50
C ILE A 217 9.49 10.28 10.57
N SER A 218 10.59 9.59 10.29
CA SER A 218 11.92 10.16 10.16
C SER A 218 12.23 10.49 8.72
N VAL A 219 11.86 9.59 7.78
CA VAL A 219 12.04 9.77 6.35
C VAL A 219 10.77 9.36 5.61
N GLY A 220 10.29 10.21 4.72
CA GLY A 220 9.16 9.93 3.81
C GLY A 220 9.65 9.76 2.38
N LEU A 221 9.31 8.64 1.74
CA LEU A 221 9.60 8.34 0.35
C LEU A 221 8.27 8.34 -0.43
N CYS A 222 8.01 9.40 -1.21
CA CYS A 222 6.92 9.36 -2.17
C CYS A 222 7.34 8.48 -3.34
N ALA A 223 7.02 7.19 -3.27
CA ALA A 223 7.52 6.20 -4.22
C ALA A 223 6.59 4.99 -4.31
N ASP A 224 6.59 4.35 -5.47
CA ASP A 224 6.11 2.99 -5.61
C ASP A 224 6.96 2.04 -4.76
N ALA A 225 6.31 1.05 -4.12
CA ALA A 225 6.98 0.15 -3.18
C ALA A 225 8.10 -0.67 -3.84
N ARG A 226 7.92 -1.08 -5.10
CA ARG A 226 8.91 -1.85 -5.86
C ARG A 226 10.13 -0.98 -6.20
N THR A 227 9.89 0.19 -6.78
CA THR A 227 10.99 1.10 -7.17
C THR A 227 11.78 1.58 -5.95
N ALA A 228 11.10 1.87 -4.83
CA ALA A 228 11.78 2.23 -3.58
C ALA A 228 12.61 1.07 -3.02
N ALA A 229 12.06 -0.15 -3.00
CA ALA A 229 12.78 -1.33 -2.51
C ALA A 229 14.02 -1.63 -3.36
N GLU A 230 13.93 -1.54 -4.69
CA GLU A 230 15.06 -1.71 -5.61
C GLU A 230 16.13 -0.63 -5.37
N ALA A 231 15.74 0.63 -5.21
CA ALA A 231 16.66 1.73 -4.93
C ALA A 231 17.38 1.57 -3.57
N LEU A 232 16.65 1.15 -2.53
CA LEU A 232 17.23 0.86 -1.21
C LEU A 232 18.19 -0.32 -1.27
N GLN A 233 17.83 -1.42 -1.94
CA GLN A 233 18.73 -2.57 -2.15
C GLN A 233 20.04 -2.15 -2.80
N MET A 234 19.95 -1.35 -3.86
CA MET A 234 21.12 -0.86 -4.59
C MET A 234 22.03 -0.04 -3.67
N ARG A 235 21.47 0.83 -2.82
CA ARG A 235 22.23 1.64 -1.87
C ARG A 235 22.81 0.83 -0.70
N LEU A 236 22.13 -0.22 -0.27
CA LEU A 236 22.58 -1.09 0.82
C LEU A 236 23.64 -2.12 0.37
N LYS A 237 23.76 -2.39 -0.94
CA LYS A 237 24.65 -3.43 -1.45
C LYS A 237 26.12 -3.26 -1.01
N SER A 238 26.62 -2.03 -1.00
CA SER A 238 28.01 -1.69 -0.63
C SER A 238 28.18 -1.21 0.81
N ARG A 239 27.10 -1.15 1.62
CA ARG A 239 27.17 -0.68 2.99
C ARG A 239 27.42 -1.82 3.97
N ALA A 240 28.24 -1.56 4.98
CA ALA A 240 28.28 -2.38 6.18
C ALA A 240 26.95 -2.20 6.93
N LEU A 241 26.43 -3.26 7.52
CA LEU A 241 25.16 -3.26 8.24
C LEU A 241 25.40 -3.53 9.72
N ALA A 242 24.97 -2.63 10.59
CA ALA A 242 25.10 -2.80 12.04
C ALA A 242 24.34 -4.03 12.55
N CYS A 243 23.20 -4.36 11.91
CA CYS A 243 22.42 -5.56 12.23
C CYS A 243 23.18 -6.90 11.99
N ALA A 244 24.26 -6.89 11.21
CA ALA A 244 25.03 -8.12 10.96
C ALA A 244 25.73 -8.66 12.23
N ALA A 245 26.07 -7.79 13.18
CA ALA A 245 26.76 -8.19 14.42
C ALA A 245 25.89 -9.14 15.29
N ASN A 246 24.58 -8.99 15.27
CA ASN A 246 23.64 -9.76 16.10
C ASN A 246 22.68 -10.63 15.27
N ARG A 247 23.13 -11.05 14.07
CA ARG A 247 22.31 -11.81 13.13
C ARG A 247 21.71 -13.07 13.74
N GLU A 248 22.55 -13.94 14.28
CA GLU A 248 22.14 -15.23 14.84
C GLU A 248 21.18 -15.05 16.03
N GLN A 249 21.50 -14.14 16.92
CA GLN A 249 20.64 -13.83 18.08
C GLN A 249 19.25 -13.37 17.61
N ARG A 250 19.20 -12.46 16.62
CA ARG A 250 17.94 -11.92 16.09
C ARG A 250 17.11 -12.99 15.37
N ARG A 251 17.74 -13.86 14.57
CA ARG A 251 17.05 -14.99 13.92
C ARG A 251 16.49 -15.98 14.94
N THR A 252 17.25 -16.27 15.99
CA THR A 252 16.77 -17.10 17.10
C THR A 252 15.55 -16.47 17.78
N GLU A 253 15.61 -15.18 18.04
CA GLU A 253 14.51 -14.44 18.65
C GLU A 253 13.26 -14.43 17.79
N ILE A 254 13.40 -14.18 16.46
CA ILE A 254 12.31 -14.27 15.51
C ILE A 254 11.67 -15.67 15.52
N ALA A 255 12.49 -16.73 15.51
CA ALA A 255 12.00 -18.09 15.51
C ALA A 255 11.27 -18.44 16.82
N GLN A 256 11.77 -17.96 17.96
CA GLN A 256 11.13 -18.16 19.27
C GLN A 256 9.75 -17.48 19.34
N GLU A 257 9.64 -16.23 18.92
CA GLU A 257 8.36 -15.49 18.93
C GLU A 257 7.33 -16.12 17.97
N LYS A 258 7.78 -16.62 16.81
CA LYS A 258 6.92 -17.37 15.89
C LYS A 258 6.39 -18.65 16.54
N ALA A 259 7.28 -19.47 17.09
CA ALA A 259 6.92 -20.72 17.73
C ALA A 259 5.99 -20.52 18.94
N ALA A 260 6.24 -19.48 19.74
CA ALA A 260 5.37 -19.14 20.87
C ALA A 260 3.97 -18.73 20.40
N TRP A 261 3.86 -17.96 19.31
CA TRP A 261 2.58 -17.60 18.73
C TRP A 261 1.85 -18.78 18.11
N GLU A 262 2.52 -19.66 17.39
CA GLU A 262 1.96 -20.88 16.83
C GLU A 262 1.40 -21.80 17.95
N ALA A 263 2.16 -21.99 19.03
CA ALA A 263 1.71 -22.76 20.18
C ALA A 263 0.49 -22.14 20.89
N GLU A 264 0.41 -20.80 20.96
CA GLU A 264 -0.76 -20.11 21.49
C GLU A 264 -2.00 -20.33 20.61
N LEU A 265 -1.85 -20.25 19.28
CA LEU A 265 -2.94 -20.50 18.34
C LEU A 265 -3.44 -21.94 18.39
N ASP A 266 -2.54 -22.92 18.53
CA ASP A 266 -2.90 -24.33 18.63
C ASP A 266 -3.68 -24.65 19.93
N ALA A 267 -3.48 -23.85 20.97
CA ALA A 267 -4.20 -23.96 22.24
C ALA A 267 -5.60 -23.32 22.22
N TRP A 268 -5.96 -22.58 21.17
CA TRP A 268 -7.29 -21.98 21.07
C TRP A 268 -8.36 -23.06 20.81
N PRO A 269 -9.56 -22.97 21.41
CA PRO A 269 -10.64 -23.91 21.15
C PRO A 269 -11.01 -23.90 19.67
N GLN A 270 -11.10 -25.09 19.07
CA GLN A 270 -11.53 -25.28 17.67
C GLN A 270 -13.05 -25.21 17.55
#